data_bd29ed4fb680e6a6d1d2ca6ebf952366
#
_entry.id   bd29ed4fb680e6a6d1d2ca6ebf952366
#
_cell.length_a   1.000
_cell.length_b   1.000
_cell.length_c   1.000
_cell.angle_alpha   90.00
_cell.angle_beta   90.00
_cell.angle_gamma   90.00
#
_symmetry.space_group_name_H-M   'P 1'
#
loop_
_entity.id
_entity.type
_entity.pdbx_description
1 polymer ?
#
loop_
_entity_poly.entity_id
_entity_poly.type
_entity_poly.pdbx_seq_one_letter_code
_entity_poly.pdbx_strand_id
1 'polypeptide(L)'
;MGEKSIGNHGRVTLVGFGPGDPDLLTIKGYKSLEHADVIFYADLTNESFLSQFEADKVYVGKRNGRHSHDQSEINELLYQSAALGNVVVRLKGGDPMLFSHGREEVDFLRSRGVDVDIVPGVSSGNALASLLQIPLTHRGVARSVAMVLGHSDKLQTPDAEYS
;
A
#
# COMPACT_ATOMS: atom_id res chain seq x y z
N MET A 1 -39.38 13.08 -13.92
CA MET A 1 -38.07 12.46 -14.32
C MET A 1 -37.14 12.69 -13.16
N GLY A 2 -36.97 11.66 -12.31
CA GLY A 2 -36.14 11.74 -11.11
C GLY A 2 -34.65 11.68 -11.50
N GLU A 3 -33.88 12.67 -11.07
CA GLU A 3 -32.44 12.60 -11.08
C GLU A 3 -32.01 11.39 -10.25
N LYS A 4 -31.35 10.43 -10.90
CA LYS A 4 -30.64 9.35 -10.20
C LYS A 4 -29.57 10.03 -9.36
N SER A 5 -29.76 10.02 -8.04
CA SER A 5 -28.70 10.30 -7.06
C SER A 5 -27.45 9.52 -7.50
N ILE A 6 -26.39 10.24 -7.80
CA ILE A 6 -25.05 9.65 -7.98
C ILE A 6 -24.74 8.97 -6.65
N GLY A 7 -24.67 7.65 -6.67
CA GLY A 7 -24.47 6.83 -5.47
C GLY A 7 -23.25 7.36 -4.70
N ASN A 8 -23.47 7.55 -3.41
CA ASN A 8 -22.40 7.95 -2.48
C ASN A 8 -21.45 6.77 -2.37
N HIS A 9 -20.46 6.68 -3.29
CA HIS A 9 -19.38 5.70 -3.15
C HIS A 9 -18.69 5.92 -1.80
N GLY A 10 -18.30 4.85 -1.16
CA GLY A 10 -17.37 4.92 -0.04
C GLY A 10 -16.03 5.52 -0.47
N ARG A 11 -15.07 5.45 0.39
CA ARG A 11 -13.71 5.96 0.11
C ARG A 11 -12.68 4.85 0.27
N VAL A 12 -11.56 4.97 -0.43
CA VAL A 12 -10.42 4.06 -0.27
C VAL A 12 -9.22 4.86 0.26
N THR A 13 -8.57 4.34 1.30
CA THR A 13 -7.30 4.90 1.79
C THR A 13 -6.19 3.87 1.58
N LEU A 14 -5.18 4.22 0.79
CA LEU A 14 -3.96 3.44 0.70
C LEU A 14 -3.06 3.79 1.89
N VAL A 15 -2.74 2.83 2.73
CA VAL A 15 -1.96 3.05 3.96
C VAL A 15 -0.66 2.25 3.91
N GLY A 16 0.46 2.93 4.10
CA GLY A 16 1.75 2.28 4.29
C GLY A 16 1.87 1.71 5.70
N PHE A 17 2.05 0.40 5.79
CA PHE A 17 2.23 -0.31 7.06
C PHE A 17 3.67 -0.19 7.61
N GLY A 18 4.61 0.18 6.75
CA GLY A 18 6.01 0.16 7.12
C GLY A 18 6.67 -1.21 6.88
N PRO A 19 7.82 -1.47 7.51
CA PRO A 19 8.64 -2.66 7.25
C PRO A 19 8.15 -3.95 7.92
N GLY A 20 7.00 -3.92 8.61
CA GLY A 20 6.42 -5.08 9.28
C GLY A 20 6.24 -4.91 10.80
N ASP A 21 6.93 -3.96 11.41
CA ASP A 21 6.76 -3.58 12.82
C ASP A 21 5.56 -2.63 12.96
N PRO A 22 4.51 -3.00 13.72
CA PRO A 22 3.35 -2.15 13.92
C PRO A 22 3.65 -0.81 14.58
N ASP A 23 4.70 -0.71 15.39
CA ASP A 23 5.10 0.52 16.06
C ASP A 23 5.65 1.56 15.08
N LEU A 24 5.98 1.13 13.85
CA LEU A 24 6.41 2.01 12.75
C LEU A 24 5.25 2.46 11.85
N LEU A 25 4.01 2.05 12.17
CA LEU A 25 2.82 2.58 11.51
C LEU A 25 2.62 4.04 11.91
N THR A 26 2.31 4.88 10.93
CA THR A 26 2.00 6.27 11.25
C THR A 26 0.70 6.39 12.05
N ILE A 27 0.59 7.41 12.90
CA ILE A 27 -0.64 7.69 13.65
C ILE A 27 -1.84 7.88 12.72
N LYS A 28 -1.64 8.51 11.55
CA LYS A 28 -2.70 8.66 10.54
C LYS A 28 -3.11 7.30 9.98
N GLY A 29 -2.14 6.42 9.72
CA GLY A 29 -2.40 5.05 9.26
C GLY A 29 -3.20 4.24 10.29
N TYR A 30 -2.81 4.28 11.56
CA TYR A 30 -3.51 3.62 12.65
C TYR A 30 -4.98 4.09 12.74
N LYS A 31 -5.20 5.42 12.75
CA LYS A 31 -6.56 5.98 12.76
C LYS A 31 -7.38 5.60 11.53
N SER A 32 -6.75 5.42 10.37
CA SER A 32 -7.47 4.93 9.19
C SER A 32 -7.95 3.50 9.37
N LEU A 33 -7.16 2.64 10.03
CA LEU A 33 -7.55 1.26 10.36
C LEU A 33 -8.69 1.20 11.38
N GLU A 34 -8.66 2.08 12.40
CA GLU A 34 -9.74 2.16 13.41
C GLU A 34 -11.12 2.50 12.83
N HIS A 35 -11.14 3.26 11.73
CA HIS A 35 -12.40 3.72 11.12
C HIS A 35 -12.75 2.97 9.82
N ALA A 36 -12.04 1.90 9.52
CA ALA A 36 -12.30 1.10 8.34
C ALA A 36 -13.47 0.14 8.55
N ASP A 37 -14.28 -0.05 7.51
CA ASP A 37 -15.25 -1.15 7.44
C ASP A 37 -14.56 -2.41 6.89
N VAL A 38 -13.62 -2.23 5.94
CA VAL A 38 -12.89 -3.35 5.31
C VAL A 38 -11.40 -3.00 5.16
N ILE A 39 -10.53 -3.93 5.56
CA ILE A 39 -9.08 -3.83 5.41
C ILE A 39 -8.59 -4.91 4.43
N PHE A 40 -8.07 -4.47 3.28
CA PHE A 40 -7.37 -5.34 2.33
C PHE A 40 -5.87 -5.33 2.64
N TYR A 41 -5.27 -6.49 2.86
CA TYR A 41 -3.87 -6.62 3.29
C TYR A 41 -3.13 -7.76 2.59
N ALA A 42 -1.79 -7.78 2.68
CA ALA A 42 -0.91 -8.78 2.09
C ALA A 42 0.22 -9.19 3.07
N ASP A 43 1.17 -10.00 2.61
CA ASP A 43 2.14 -10.76 3.42
C ASP A 43 2.99 -9.97 4.44
N LEU A 44 3.30 -8.72 4.20
CA LEU A 44 4.13 -7.92 5.12
C LEU A 44 3.35 -7.37 6.32
N THR A 45 2.08 -7.76 6.46
CA THR A 45 1.21 -7.25 7.52
C THR A 45 1.07 -8.29 8.63
N ASN A 46 1.22 -7.88 9.87
CA ASN A 46 1.02 -8.74 11.02
C ASN A 46 -0.47 -9.01 11.26
N GLU A 47 -0.93 -10.24 10.98
CA GLU A 47 -2.33 -10.63 11.16
C GLU A 47 -2.80 -10.49 12.63
N SER A 48 -1.92 -10.76 13.60
CA SER A 48 -2.28 -10.62 15.02
C SER A 48 -2.50 -9.15 15.39
N PHE A 49 -1.76 -8.23 14.77
CA PHE A 49 -2.00 -6.80 14.92
C PHE A 49 -3.35 -6.39 14.34
N LEU A 50 -3.73 -6.95 13.19
CA LEU A 50 -5.01 -6.62 12.56
C LEU A 50 -6.22 -7.12 13.35
N SER A 51 -6.08 -8.14 14.19
CA SER A 51 -7.18 -8.71 14.97
C SER A 51 -7.81 -7.72 15.97
N GLN A 52 -7.11 -6.65 16.34
CA GLN A 52 -7.61 -5.63 17.25
C GLN A 52 -8.64 -4.68 16.64
N PHE A 53 -8.73 -4.61 15.30
CA PHE A 53 -9.69 -3.76 14.60
C PHE A 53 -10.98 -4.54 14.30
N GLU A 54 -12.14 -3.88 14.33
CA GLU A 54 -13.43 -4.52 14.05
C GLU A 54 -13.69 -4.75 12.56
N ALA A 55 -13.02 -4.00 11.69
CA ALA A 55 -13.14 -4.09 10.23
C ALA A 55 -13.07 -5.53 9.71
N ASP A 56 -13.75 -5.84 8.62
CA ASP A 56 -13.55 -7.08 7.87
C ASP A 56 -12.14 -7.13 7.27
N LYS A 57 -11.45 -8.28 7.35
CA LYS A 57 -10.08 -8.46 6.86
C LYS A 57 -10.08 -9.32 5.60
N VAL A 58 -9.60 -8.76 4.49
CA VAL A 58 -9.51 -9.45 3.20
C VAL A 58 -8.04 -9.58 2.82
N TYR A 59 -7.55 -10.82 2.80
CA TYR A 59 -6.19 -11.11 2.36
C TYR A 59 -6.11 -11.14 0.82
N VAL A 60 -5.21 -10.36 0.23
CA VAL A 60 -5.00 -10.25 -1.22
C VAL A 60 -3.54 -10.51 -1.65
N GLY A 61 -2.73 -11.10 -0.77
CA GLY A 61 -1.33 -11.44 -1.06
C GLY A 61 -1.17 -12.74 -1.86
N LYS A 62 0.08 -13.07 -2.19
CA LYS A 62 0.46 -14.29 -2.92
C LYS A 62 0.94 -15.35 -1.94
N ARG A 63 0.08 -16.20 -1.44
CA ARG A 63 0.49 -17.37 -0.65
C ARG A 63 0.53 -18.63 -1.51
N ASN A 64 1.60 -19.43 -1.39
CA ASN A 64 1.70 -20.74 -2.03
C ASN A 64 0.48 -21.61 -1.67
N GLY A 65 -0.24 -22.10 -2.69
CA GLY A 65 -1.40 -22.99 -2.53
C GLY A 65 -2.76 -22.31 -2.35
N ARG A 66 -2.84 -20.97 -2.36
CA ARG A 66 -4.10 -20.21 -2.43
C ARG A 66 -4.17 -19.40 -3.72
N HIS A 67 -5.39 -19.09 -4.16
CA HIS A 67 -5.61 -18.23 -5.32
C HIS A 67 -4.86 -16.92 -5.12
N SER A 68 -3.91 -16.63 -6.00
CA SER A 68 -3.13 -15.41 -6.00
C SER A 68 -3.92 -14.38 -6.81
N HIS A 69 -4.46 -13.36 -6.16
CA HIS A 69 -5.08 -12.25 -6.88
C HIS A 69 -4.02 -11.52 -7.72
N ASP A 70 -4.32 -11.30 -8.98
CA ASP A 70 -3.53 -10.39 -9.79
C ASP A 70 -3.87 -8.92 -9.44
N GLN A 71 -3.09 -7.96 -9.95
CA GLN A 71 -3.32 -6.55 -9.61
C GLN A 71 -4.68 -6.03 -10.10
N SER A 72 -5.19 -6.56 -11.21
CA SER A 72 -6.50 -6.16 -11.75
C SER A 72 -7.65 -6.65 -10.88
N GLU A 73 -7.54 -7.87 -10.35
CA GLU A 73 -8.51 -8.42 -9.39
C GLU A 73 -8.51 -7.63 -8.08
N ILE A 74 -7.33 -7.27 -7.56
CA ILE A 74 -7.23 -6.44 -6.35
C ILE A 74 -7.91 -5.09 -6.56
N ASN A 75 -7.64 -4.44 -7.69
CA ASN A 75 -8.23 -3.16 -8.03
C ASN A 75 -9.77 -3.25 -8.08
N GLU A 76 -10.30 -4.32 -8.68
CA GLU A 76 -11.73 -4.53 -8.79
C GLU A 76 -12.37 -4.80 -7.42
N LEU A 77 -11.73 -5.60 -6.54
CA LEU A 77 -12.21 -5.86 -5.18
C LEU A 77 -12.28 -4.59 -4.34
N LEU A 78 -11.27 -3.71 -4.45
CA LEU A 78 -11.26 -2.41 -3.78
C LEU A 78 -12.43 -1.54 -4.27
N TYR A 79 -12.64 -1.51 -5.59
CA TYR A 79 -13.75 -0.76 -6.19
C TYR A 79 -15.11 -1.28 -5.74
N GLN A 80 -15.33 -2.60 -5.80
CA GLN A 80 -16.59 -3.22 -5.41
C GLN A 80 -16.92 -2.92 -3.94
N SER A 81 -15.93 -3.00 -3.05
CA SER A 81 -16.12 -2.66 -1.65
C SER A 81 -16.50 -1.19 -1.45
N ALA A 82 -15.81 -0.27 -2.14
CA ALA A 82 -16.13 1.15 -2.08
C ALA A 82 -17.49 1.47 -2.72
N ALA A 83 -17.89 0.77 -3.79
CA ALA A 83 -19.20 0.93 -4.44
C ALA A 83 -20.37 0.55 -3.52
N LEU A 84 -20.14 -0.31 -2.53
CA LEU A 84 -21.12 -0.63 -1.48
C LEU A 84 -21.22 0.44 -0.40
N GLY A 85 -20.42 1.51 -0.48
CA GLY A 85 -20.38 2.61 0.50
C GLY A 85 -19.39 2.42 1.64
N ASN A 86 -18.57 1.36 1.63
CA ASN A 86 -17.63 1.06 2.69
C ASN A 86 -16.47 2.08 2.76
N VAL A 87 -15.98 2.31 3.97
CA VAL A 87 -14.68 2.93 4.25
C VAL A 87 -13.62 1.83 4.13
N VAL A 88 -12.86 1.86 3.04
CA VAL A 88 -11.91 0.81 2.70
C VAL A 88 -10.48 1.26 3.00
N VAL A 89 -9.71 0.41 3.66
CA VAL A 89 -8.26 0.57 3.80
C VAL A 89 -7.55 -0.51 2.97
N ARG A 90 -6.66 -0.06 2.07
CA ARG A 90 -5.68 -0.91 1.40
C ARG A 90 -4.35 -0.78 2.12
N LEU A 91 -4.00 -1.76 2.95
CA LEU A 91 -2.76 -1.79 3.71
C LEU A 91 -1.65 -2.41 2.88
N LYS A 92 -0.55 -1.67 2.71
CA LYS A 92 0.60 -2.04 1.85
C LYS A 92 1.88 -2.02 2.67
N GLY A 93 2.77 -2.97 2.45
CA GLY A 93 4.10 -2.96 3.07
C GLY A 93 4.92 -1.74 2.63
N GLY A 94 5.77 -1.22 3.50
CA GLY A 94 6.56 -0.03 3.24
C GLY A 94 5.71 1.22 3.04
N ASP A 95 5.97 1.93 1.94
CA ASP A 95 5.23 3.10 1.48
C ASP A 95 4.40 2.75 0.22
N PRO A 96 3.13 3.21 0.13
CA PRO A 96 2.25 2.87 -0.99
C PRO A 96 2.73 3.37 -2.36
N MET A 97 3.60 4.39 -2.38
CA MET A 97 4.05 5.05 -3.60
C MET A 97 5.50 4.72 -3.97
N LEU A 98 6.18 3.85 -3.19
CA LEU A 98 7.56 3.45 -3.46
C LEU A 98 7.64 1.95 -3.78
N PHE A 99 8.05 1.60 -4.99
CA PHE A 99 8.15 0.21 -5.51
C PHE A 99 6.87 -0.62 -5.30
N SER A 100 5.75 0.00 -5.48
CA SER A 100 4.43 -0.54 -5.20
C SER A 100 3.47 -0.17 -6.34
N HIS A 101 2.41 -0.94 -6.53
CA HIS A 101 1.36 -0.63 -7.52
C HIS A 101 0.38 0.47 -7.04
N GLY A 102 0.75 1.28 -6.05
CA GLY A 102 -0.14 2.29 -5.47
C GLY A 102 -0.67 3.29 -6.49
N ARG A 103 0.14 3.73 -7.46
CA ARG A 103 -0.31 4.62 -8.51
C ARG A 103 -1.39 3.99 -9.39
N GLU A 104 -1.22 2.73 -9.78
CA GLU A 104 -2.19 2.00 -10.61
C GLU A 104 -3.53 1.84 -9.87
N GLU A 105 -3.49 1.48 -8.57
CA GLU A 105 -4.67 1.38 -7.72
C GLU A 105 -5.42 2.72 -7.65
N VAL A 106 -4.70 3.83 -7.43
CA VAL A 106 -5.26 5.18 -7.37
C VAL A 106 -5.93 5.58 -8.68
N ASP A 107 -5.23 5.41 -9.81
CA ASP A 107 -5.74 5.80 -11.12
C ASP A 107 -6.99 4.98 -11.50
N PHE A 108 -6.98 3.68 -11.22
CA PHE A 108 -8.11 2.79 -11.44
C PHE A 108 -9.35 3.23 -10.64
N LEU A 109 -9.20 3.47 -9.35
CA LEU A 109 -10.30 3.85 -8.46
C LEU A 109 -10.86 5.25 -8.81
N ARG A 110 -9.98 6.22 -9.02
CA ARG A 110 -10.39 7.57 -9.40
C ARG A 110 -11.10 7.63 -10.74
N SER A 111 -10.68 6.82 -11.72
CA SER A 111 -11.37 6.72 -13.01
C SER A 111 -12.82 6.23 -12.90
N ARG A 112 -13.16 5.60 -11.77
CA ARG A 112 -14.52 5.11 -11.45
C ARG A 112 -15.25 5.98 -10.42
N GLY A 113 -14.73 7.18 -10.12
CA GLY A 113 -15.38 8.14 -9.24
C GLY A 113 -15.24 7.82 -7.74
N VAL A 114 -14.32 6.93 -7.35
CA VAL A 114 -14.02 6.65 -5.94
C VAL A 114 -13.03 7.69 -5.42
N ASP A 115 -13.33 8.25 -4.25
CA ASP A 115 -12.39 9.13 -3.53
C ASP A 115 -11.26 8.31 -2.93
N VAL A 116 -10.00 8.74 -3.19
CA VAL A 116 -8.81 7.99 -2.78
C VAL A 116 -7.85 8.90 -2.03
N ASP A 117 -7.55 8.51 -0.80
CA ASP A 117 -6.54 9.11 0.07
C ASP A 117 -5.28 8.23 0.13
N ILE A 118 -4.13 8.84 0.44
CA ILE A 118 -2.86 8.12 0.61
C ILE A 118 -2.24 8.53 1.93
N VAL A 119 -1.86 7.53 2.72
CA VAL A 119 -1.12 7.71 3.96
C VAL A 119 0.26 7.09 3.79
N PRO A 120 1.33 7.87 3.83
CA PRO A 120 2.69 7.36 3.67
C PRO A 120 3.06 6.39 4.79
N GLY A 121 4.02 5.52 4.51
CA GLY A 121 4.62 4.60 5.46
C GLY A 121 6.14 4.66 5.45
N VAL A 122 6.77 4.04 6.45
CA VAL A 122 8.23 3.92 6.49
C VAL A 122 8.67 2.85 5.48
N SER A 123 9.40 3.26 4.44
CA SER A 123 9.93 2.31 3.47
C SER A 123 11.00 1.40 4.09
N SER A 124 11.09 0.14 3.63
CA SER A 124 12.04 -0.84 4.17
C SER A 124 13.51 -0.39 4.05
N GLY A 125 13.87 0.35 3.00
CA GLY A 125 15.22 0.90 2.85
C GLY A 125 15.59 1.87 3.96
N ASN A 126 14.68 2.79 4.32
CA ASN A 126 14.91 3.74 5.42
C ASN A 126 14.90 3.03 6.78
N ALA A 127 13.97 2.11 6.98
CA ALA A 127 13.88 1.35 8.22
C ALA A 127 15.15 0.52 8.47
N LEU A 128 15.62 -0.21 7.45
CA LEU A 128 16.82 -1.03 7.55
C LEU A 128 18.05 -0.21 7.92
N ALA A 129 18.25 0.93 7.28
CA ALA A 129 19.36 1.84 7.59
C ALA A 129 19.35 2.28 9.06
N SER A 130 18.18 2.65 9.58
CA SER A 130 18.00 3.06 10.97
C SER A 130 18.23 1.92 11.95
N LEU A 131 17.65 0.73 11.68
CA LEU A 131 17.80 -0.45 12.52
C LEU A 131 19.24 -0.95 12.60
N LEU A 132 19.98 -0.87 11.51
CA LEU A 132 21.39 -1.24 11.46
C LEU A 132 22.32 -0.12 11.93
N GLN A 133 21.79 1.07 12.23
CA GLN A 133 22.57 2.26 12.58
C GLN A 133 23.59 2.66 11.50
N ILE A 134 23.24 2.42 10.23
CA ILE A 134 24.05 2.77 9.07
C ILE A 134 23.39 3.97 8.37
N PRO A 135 24.00 5.16 8.38
CA PRO A 135 23.40 6.32 7.75
C PRO A 135 23.43 6.19 6.23
N LEU A 136 22.29 6.43 5.56
CA LEU A 136 22.19 6.49 4.09
C LEU A 136 22.91 7.71 3.52
N THR A 137 23.04 8.78 4.31
CA THR A 137 23.78 9.98 3.96
C THR A 137 24.71 10.36 5.11
N HIS A 138 25.90 10.93 4.80
CA HIS A 138 26.84 11.38 5.81
C HIS A 138 27.51 12.67 5.33
N ARG A 139 27.57 13.68 6.21
CA ARG A 139 28.20 14.97 5.90
C ARG A 139 29.67 14.76 5.49
N GLY A 140 30.03 15.28 4.33
CA GLY A 140 31.38 15.16 3.79
C GLY A 140 31.69 13.83 3.07
N VAL A 141 30.76 12.83 3.12
CA VAL A 141 30.95 11.51 2.47
C VAL A 141 29.90 11.27 1.38
N ALA A 142 28.61 11.26 1.74
CA ALA A 142 27.53 10.98 0.80
C ALA A 142 26.39 12.00 0.96
N ARG A 143 26.00 12.65 -0.15
CA ARG A 143 24.95 13.67 -0.19
C ARG A 143 23.69 13.22 -0.92
N SER A 144 23.72 12.03 -1.52
CA SER A 144 22.62 11.49 -2.31
C SER A 144 22.42 10.03 -2.00
N VAL A 145 21.17 9.57 -2.19
CA VAL A 145 20.76 8.17 -2.10
C VAL A 145 19.93 7.85 -3.34
N ALA A 146 20.24 6.75 -4.01
CA ALA A 146 19.41 6.19 -5.06
C ALA A 146 18.80 4.88 -4.55
N MET A 147 17.49 4.73 -4.72
CA MET A 147 16.78 3.47 -4.47
C MET A 147 16.44 2.84 -5.81
N VAL A 148 16.90 1.63 -6.02
CA VAL A 148 16.73 0.89 -7.27
C VAL A 148 16.09 -0.46 -6.99
N LEU A 149 15.13 -0.87 -7.81
CA LEU A 149 14.55 -2.20 -7.72
C LEU A 149 15.55 -3.23 -8.28
N GLY A 150 16.01 -4.15 -7.44
CA GLY A 150 17.05 -5.12 -7.81
C GLY A 150 16.59 -6.26 -8.72
N HIS A 151 15.27 -6.40 -8.95
CA HIS A 151 14.71 -7.42 -9.83
C HIS A 151 13.55 -6.83 -10.62
N SER A 152 13.56 -7.02 -11.95
CA SER A 152 12.45 -6.66 -12.82
C SER A 152 12.21 -7.79 -13.82
N ASP A 153 11.07 -8.42 -13.71
CA ASP A 153 10.72 -9.56 -14.58
C ASP A 153 10.54 -9.20 -16.08
N LYS A 154 10.58 -7.93 -16.46
CA LYS A 154 10.25 -7.49 -17.84
C LYS A 154 10.94 -6.24 -18.37
N LEU A 155 11.85 -5.62 -17.68
CA LEU A 155 12.66 -4.57 -18.28
C LEU A 155 13.97 -5.16 -18.78
N GLN A 156 14.05 -5.42 -20.10
CA GLN A 156 15.34 -5.44 -20.79
C GLN A 156 15.92 -4.03 -20.64
N THR A 157 16.68 -3.79 -19.59
CA THR A 157 17.54 -2.63 -19.55
C THR A 157 18.62 -2.84 -20.61
N PRO A 158 18.85 -1.88 -21.52
CA PRO A 158 20.11 -1.85 -22.27
C PRO A 158 21.23 -1.82 -21.22
N ASP A 159 22.26 -2.59 -21.45
CA ASP A 159 23.43 -2.72 -20.56
C ASP A 159 23.88 -1.34 -20.05
N ALA A 160 23.53 -1.02 -18.84
CA ALA A 160 24.13 0.10 -18.13
C ALA A 160 25.45 -0.44 -17.53
N GLU A 161 26.53 -0.30 -18.27
CA GLU A 161 27.87 -0.43 -17.73
C GLU A 161 28.02 0.59 -16.58
N TYR A 162 28.03 0.08 -15.37
CA TYR A 162 28.43 0.86 -14.20
C TYR A 162 29.96 0.91 -14.21
N SER A 163 30.55 1.96 -14.78
CA SER A 163 31.94 2.34 -14.58
C SER A 163 32.11 3.28 -13.39
#